data_590b979c0473681dca9b751ea7883dbd
#
_entry.id   590b979c0473681dca9b751ea7883dbd
#
_cell.length_a   1.000
_cell.length_b   1.000
_cell.length_c   1.000
_cell.angle_alpha   90.00
_cell.angle_beta   90.00
_cell.angle_gamma   90.00
#
_symmetry.space_group_name_H-M   'P 1'
#
loop_
_entity.id
_entity.type
_entity.pdbx_description
1 polymer ?
#
loop_
_entity_poly.entity_id
_entity_poly.type
_entity_poly.pdbx_seq_one_letter_code
_entity_poly.pdbx_strand_id
1 'polypeptide(L)'
;MQLINKEEEILMIKEKKSLKVSRSPSRRKFFKTAAATGVAAVAASSLSAPAVAKERIEASMVATWPRDFPGLGTGAQRLAQRLSDMSDGRIQVTYYAANERVKAFDSFDEVASGNSQMYHGADYYWVKKHPAFGYFTAVPFGFTYAEMNAWLKFAGGQELWDEL
;
A
#
# COMPACT_ATOMS: atom_id res chain seq x y z
N MET A 1 -8.87 -15.20 78.46
CA MET A 1 -8.80 -14.15 77.43
C MET A 1 -7.34 -13.89 76.99
N GLN A 2 -6.54 -14.95 76.83
CA GLN A 2 -5.11 -14.84 76.44
C GLN A 2 -4.64 -15.87 75.41
N LEU A 3 -5.51 -16.67 74.85
CA LEU A 3 -5.12 -17.70 73.86
C LEU A 3 -5.34 -17.28 72.39
N ILE A 4 -6.12 -16.25 72.15
CA ILE A 4 -6.42 -15.77 70.75
C ILE A 4 -5.25 -14.96 70.15
N ASN A 5 -4.39 -14.40 70.98
CA ASN A 5 -3.29 -13.49 70.52
C ASN A 5 -2.06 -14.25 69.96
N LYS A 6 -1.94 -15.53 70.19
CA LYS A 6 -0.77 -16.36 69.79
C LYS A 6 -0.91 -16.91 68.35
N GLU A 7 -2.12 -17.16 67.92
CA GLU A 7 -2.37 -17.67 66.57
C GLU A 7 -2.30 -16.53 65.53
N GLU A 8 -2.77 -15.34 65.87
CA GLU A 8 -2.65 -14.17 64.98
C GLU A 8 -1.19 -13.73 64.79
N GLU A 9 -0.37 -13.81 65.85
CA GLU A 9 1.05 -13.52 65.75
C GLU A 9 1.82 -14.52 64.88
N ILE A 10 1.45 -15.80 64.92
CA ILE A 10 2.02 -16.87 64.07
C ILE A 10 1.58 -16.70 62.62
N LEU A 11 0.37 -16.27 62.35
CA LEU A 11 -0.14 -15.96 61.00
C LEU A 11 0.58 -14.74 60.39
N MET A 12 0.78 -13.67 61.15
CA MET A 12 1.51 -12.49 60.70
C MET A 12 3.00 -12.78 60.43
N ILE A 13 3.62 -13.67 61.18
CA ILE A 13 5.02 -14.08 60.94
C ILE A 13 5.13 -14.96 59.68
N LYS A 14 4.12 -15.81 59.40
CA LYS A 14 4.06 -16.59 58.14
C LYS A 14 3.85 -15.72 56.92
N GLU A 15 3.01 -14.72 57.03
CA GLU A 15 2.74 -13.78 55.93
C GLU A 15 3.97 -12.91 55.59
N LYS A 16 4.71 -12.42 56.59
CA LYS A 16 5.99 -11.72 56.40
C LYS A 16 7.08 -12.59 55.78
N LYS A 17 7.02 -13.91 55.93
CA LYS A 17 8.00 -14.83 55.34
C LYS A 17 7.69 -15.21 53.91
N SER A 18 6.46 -14.96 53.43
CA SER A 18 6.01 -15.20 52.07
C SER A 18 6.38 -14.07 51.10
N LEU A 19 6.64 -12.88 51.62
CA LEU A 19 7.06 -11.69 50.80
C LEU A 19 8.59 -11.63 50.64
N LYS A 20 9.25 -12.73 50.30
CA LYS A 20 10.57 -12.67 49.70
C LYS A 20 10.42 -12.27 48.24
N VAL A 21 10.43 -10.95 48.01
CA VAL A 21 10.62 -10.33 46.71
C VAL A 21 11.78 -11.03 45.99
N SER A 22 11.48 -11.75 44.93
CA SER A 22 12.45 -12.29 44.00
C SER A 22 13.24 -11.09 43.43
N ARG A 23 14.45 -10.87 43.94
CA ARG A 23 15.36 -9.87 43.36
C ARG A 23 15.75 -10.38 42.00
N SER A 24 15.23 -9.71 40.95
CA SER A 24 15.71 -9.91 39.59
C SER A 24 17.23 -9.77 39.55
N PRO A 25 17.95 -10.65 38.84
CA PRO A 25 19.41 -10.58 38.78
C PRO A 25 19.83 -9.24 38.17
N SER A 26 20.73 -8.53 38.86
CA SER A 26 21.26 -7.23 38.40
C SER A 26 21.80 -7.38 36.99
N ARG A 27 21.49 -6.40 36.12
CA ARG A 27 22.00 -6.31 34.73
C ARG A 27 23.50 -6.56 34.61
N ARG A 28 24.29 -6.18 35.63
CA ARG A 28 25.73 -6.45 35.70
C ARG A 28 26.08 -7.96 35.87
N LYS A 29 25.24 -8.77 36.52
CA LYS A 29 25.47 -10.23 36.60
C LYS A 29 25.14 -10.91 35.27
N PHE A 30 24.14 -10.45 34.55
CA PHE A 30 23.78 -10.98 33.25
C PHE A 30 24.95 -10.83 32.24
N PHE A 31 25.58 -9.66 32.20
CA PHE A 31 26.70 -9.43 31.28
C PHE A 31 27.99 -10.21 31.69
N LYS A 32 28.21 -10.51 32.96
CA LYS A 32 29.38 -11.31 33.38
C LYS A 32 29.23 -12.80 33.04
N THR A 33 28.00 -13.33 32.98
CA THR A 33 27.76 -14.72 32.59
C THR A 33 27.78 -14.89 31.06
N ALA A 34 27.40 -13.87 30.29
CA ALA A 34 27.44 -13.91 28.83
C ALA A 34 28.88 -13.84 28.26
N ALA A 35 29.85 -13.31 29.02
CA ALA A 35 31.25 -13.22 28.60
C ALA A 35 32.04 -14.52 28.79
N ALA A 36 31.51 -15.51 29.55
CA ALA A 36 32.21 -16.75 29.85
C ALA A 36 31.88 -17.90 28.88
N THR A 37 30.89 -17.78 28.04
CA THR A 37 30.54 -18.76 27.00
C THR A 37 30.60 -18.11 25.64
N GLY A 38 31.75 -18.21 24.96
CA GLY A 38 32.01 -17.65 23.64
C GLY A 38 31.20 -18.23 22.49
N VAL A 39 29.96 -18.66 22.71
CA VAL A 39 29.06 -19.24 21.71
C VAL A 39 27.77 -18.39 21.54
N ALA A 40 27.55 -17.39 22.39
CA ALA A 40 26.32 -16.58 22.31
C ALA A 40 26.38 -15.41 21.31
N ALA A 41 27.52 -15.14 20.69
CA ALA A 41 27.68 -13.99 19.77
C ALA A 41 27.15 -14.23 18.34
N VAL A 42 26.92 -15.50 17.95
CA VAL A 42 26.45 -15.84 16.60
C VAL A 42 24.93 -15.93 16.49
N ALA A 43 24.21 -16.07 17.61
CA ALA A 43 22.75 -16.16 17.62
C ALA A 43 22.04 -14.78 17.63
N ALA A 44 22.76 -13.70 17.89
CA ALA A 44 22.16 -12.35 17.94
C ALA A 44 22.07 -11.66 16.56
N SER A 45 22.69 -12.23 15.53
CA SER A 45 22.66 -11.67 14.16
C SER A 45 21.44 -12.10 13.33
N SER A 46 20.58 -12.97 13.86
CA SER A 46 19.38 -13.46 13.17
C SER A 46 18.06 -12.90 13.72
N LEU A 47 18.12 -11.90 14.59
CA LEU A 47 16.93 -11.08 14.85
C LEU A 47 16.75 -10.19 13.61
N SER A 48 16.08 -10.75 12.59
CA SER A 48 15.59 -9.91 11.49
C SER A 48 14.81 -8.77 12.13
N ALA A 49 15.25 -7.53 11.82
CA ALA A 49 14.47 -6.36 12.18
C ALA A 49 13.02 -6.64 11.75
N PRO A 50 12.02 -6.30 12.58
CA PRO A 50 10.63 -6.47 12.18
C PRO A 50 10.51 -5.79 10.82
N ALA A 51 10.17 -6.55 9.78
CA ALA A 51 9.85 -6.00 8.49
C ALA A 51 8.65 -5.09 8.75
N VAL A 52 8.90 -3.78 8.81
CA VAL A 52 7.81 -2.80 8.76
C VAL A 52 7.17 -3.07 7.43
N ALA A 53 6.00 -3.71 7.46
CA ALA A 53 5.23 -3.97 6.26
C ALA A 53 4.99 -2.61 5.61
N LYS A 54 5.70 -2.34 4.51
CA LYS A 54 5.46 -1.11 3.74
C LYS A 54 3.99 -1.17 3.32
N GLU A 55 3.23 -0.16 3.71
CA GLU A 55 1.83 -0.04 3.34
C GLU A 55 1.70 -0.25 1.82
N ARG A 56 0.94 -1.27 1.42
CA ARG A 56 0.75 -1.63 0.03
C ARG A 56 -0.52 -0.94 -0.46
N ILE A 57 -0.41 -0.25 -1.58
CA ILE A 57 -1.52 0.38 -2.29
C ILE A 57 -1.94 -0.58 -3.40
N GLU A 58 -3.15 -1.09 -3.31
CA GLU A 58 -3.74 -1.92 -4.36
C GLU A 58 -4.70 -1.05 -5.17
N ALA A 59 -4.54 -1.05 -6.49
CA ALA A 59 -5.36 -0.30 -7.42
C ALA A 59 -5.80 -1.21 -8.58
N SER A 60 -6.93 -0.88 -9.18
CA SER A 60 -7.40 -1.52 -10.39
C SER A 60 -7.44 -0.54 -11.55
N MET A 61 -7.06 -1.04 -12.73
CA MET A 61 -7.12 -0.32 -14.00
C MET A 61 -8.04 -1.08 -14.97
N VAL A 62 -9.08 -0.45 -15.43
CA VAL A 62 -9.99 -0.99 -16.46
C VAL A 62 -9.70 -0.35 -17.81
N ALA A 63 -9.79 -1.10 -18.89
CA ALA A 63 -9.45 -0.62 -20.23
C ALA A 63 -10.58 -0.82 -21.23
N THR A 64 -10.60 0.03 -22.26
CA THR A 64 -11.54 -0.06 -23.37
C THR A 64 -11.05 -0.98 -24.49
N TRP A 65 -9.79 -1.44 -24.45
CA TRP A 65 -9.21 -2.31 -25.47
C TRP A 65 -8.98 -3.73 -24.97
N PRO A 66 -8.96 -4.70 -25.88
CA PRO A 66 -8.64 -6.08 -25.54
C PRO A 66 -7.24 -6.22 -24.93
N ARG A 67 -7.04 -7.31 -24.19
CA ARG A 67 -5.73 -7.70 -23.70
C ARG A 67 -4.77 -7.89 -24.89
N ASP A 68 -3.54 -7.46 -24.72
CA ASP A 68 -2.47 -7.55 -25.72
C ASP A 68 -2.75 -6.80 -27.05
N PHE A 69 -3.77 -5.94 -27.08
CA PHE A 69 -4.00 -5.10 -28.24
C PHE A 69 -2.75 -4.23 -28.50
N PRO A 70 -2.19 -4.24 -29.72
CA PRO A 70 -0.93 -3.56 -30.03
C PRO A 70 -0.94 -2.08 -29.67
N GLY A 71 0.05 -1.64 -28.93
CA GLY A 71 0.19 -0.25 -28.46
C GLY A 71 -0.71 0.09 -27.27
N LEU A 72 -2.00 -0.03 -27.41
CA LEU A 72 -2.97 0.40 -26.39
C LEU A 72 -3.09 -0.59 -25.23
N GLY A 73 -3.49 -1.83 -25.48
CA GLY A 73 -3.57 -2.85 -24.45
C GLY A 73 -2.22 -3.18 -23.83
N THR A 74 -1.19 -3.42 -24.66
CA THR A 74 0.17 -3.70 -24.21
C THR A 74 0.81 -2.51 -23.49
N GLY A 75 0.45 -1.28 -23.86
CA GLY A 75 0.91 -0.06 -23.19
C GLY A 75 0.40 0.04 -21.77
N ALA A 76 -0.90 -0.19 -21.57
CA ALA A 76 -1.53 -0.17 -20.25
C ALA A 76 -0.98 -1.26 -19.33
N GLN A 77 -0.80 -2.48 -19.85
CA GLN A 77 -0.19 -3.58 -19.11
C GLN A 77 1.23 -3.24 -18.65
N ARG A 78 2.04 -2.64 -19.54
CA ARG A 78 3.40 -2.17 -19.20
C ARG A 78 3.39 -1.05 -18.16
N LEU A 79 2.40 -0.15 -18.22
CA LEU A 79 2.27 0.90 -17.20
C LEU A 79 1.97 0.30 -15.83
N ALA A 80 1.03 -0.62 -15.74
CA ALA A 80 0.72 -1.32 -14.49
C ALA A 80 1.95 -2.03 -13.92
N GLN A 81 2.72 -2.75 -14.74
CA GLN A 81 3.95 -3.41 -14.32
C GLN A 81 5.01 -2.40 -13.84
N ARG A 82 5.23 -1.32 -14.59
CA ARG A 82 6.21 -0.30 -14.22
C ARG A 82 5.88 0.40 -12.90
N LEU A 83 4.61 0.65 -12.61
CA LEU A 83 4.19 1.21 -11.32
C LEU A 83 4.58 0.29 -10.16
N SER A 84 4.41 -1.02 -10.33
CA SER A 84 4.86 -2.00 -9.35
C SER A 84 6.38 -2.01 -9.20
N ASP A 85 7.12 -2.08 -10.31
CA ASP A 85 8.59 -2.15 -10.30
C ASP A 85 9.21 -0.88 -9.70
N MET A 86 8.75 0.30 -10.12
CA MET A 86 9.28 1.59 -9.65
C MET A 86 8.95 1.89 -8.19
N SER A 87 7.88 1.30 -7.66
CA SER A 87 7.47 1.47 -6.26
C SER A 87 8.03 0.39 -5.34
N ASP A 88 8.89 -0.50 -5.83
CA ASP A 88 9.39 -1.66 -5.06
C ASP A 88 8.22 -2.51 -4.51
N GLY A 89 7.21 -2.73 -5.35
CA GLY A 89 6.01 -3.49 -5.02
C GLY A 89 5.02 -2.81 -4.07
N ARG A 90 5.22 -1.55 -3.72
CA ARG A 90 4.28 -0.81 -2.86
C ARG A 90 2.97 -0.48 -3.56
N ILE A 91 3.03 -0.19 -4.88
CA ILE A 91 1.85 0.06 -5.70
C ILE A 91 1.64 -1.17 -6.56
N GLN A 92 0.50 -1.82 -6.40
CA GLN A 92 0.09 -2.97 -7.19
C GLN A 92 -1.14 -2.58 -8.02
N VAL A 93 -1.00 -2.56 -9.35
CA VAL A 93 -2.09 -2.25 -10.25
C VAL A 93 -2.55 -3.53 -10.95
N THR A 94 -3.78 -3.95 -10.66
CA THR A 94 -4.40 -5.05 -11.39
C THR A 94 -5.06 -4.52 -12.65
N TYR A 95 -4.54 -4.94 -13.82
CA TYR A 95 -5.07 -4.54 -15.12
C TYR A 95 -6.19 -5.47 -15.58
N TYR A 96 -7.30 -4.87 -15.98
CA TYR A 96 -8.46 -5.54 -16.59
C TYR A 96 -8.68 -5.01 -18.01
N ALA A 97 -8.57 -5.86 -18.99
CA ALA A 97 -8.88 -5.54 -20.38
C ALA A 97 -10.39 -5.38 -20.59
N ALA A 98 -10.77 -4.90 -21.77
CA ALA A 98 -12.17 -4.77 -22.17
C ALA A 98 -12.94 -6.08 -21.94
N ASN A 99 -14.09 -6.00 -21.29
CA ASN A 99 -14.99 -7.09 -20.92
C ASN A 99 -14.46 -8.12 -19.90
N GLU A 100 -13.30 -7.89 -19.27
CA GLU A 100 -12.82 -8.77 -18.19
C GLU A 100 -13.47 -8.45 -16.84
N ARG A 101 -13.71 -7.19 -16.56
CA ARG A 101 -14.37 -6.74 -15.32
C ARG A 101 -15.67 -6.00 -15.63
N VAL A 102 -15.62 -5.04 -16.54
CA VAL A 102 -16.77 -4.26 -17.03
C VAL A 102 -16.74 -4.24 -18.55
N LYS A 103 -17.87 -3.87 -19.19
CA LYS A 103 -17.88 -3.63 -20.63
C LYS A 103 -16.94 -2.50 -21.01
N ALA A 104 -16.39 -2.54 -22.22
CA ALA A 104 -15.38 -1.60 -22.68
C ALA A 104 -15.72 -0.12 -22.39
N PHE A 105 -16.94 0.29 -22.71
CA PHE A 105 -17.37 1.68 -22.56
C PHE A 105 -17.94 2.05 -21.17
N ASP A 106 -18.05 1.08 -20.28
CA ASP A 106 -18.46 1.32 -18.88
C ASP A 106 -17.26 1.64 -17.99
N SER A 107 -16.05 1.62 -18.54
CA SER A 107 -14.80 1.87 -17.79
C SER A 107 -14.74 3.27 -17.15
N PHE A 108 -15.29 4.29 -17.79
CA PHE A 108 -15.43 5.61 -17.21
C PHE A 108 -16.34 5.61 -15.97
N ASP A 109 -17.50 4.99 -16.08
CA ASP A 109 -18.48 4.92 -14.98
C ASP A 109 -17.95 4.09 -13.81
N GLU A 110 -17.16 3.06 -14.08
CA GLU A 110 -16.50 2.22 -13.09
C GLU A 110 -15.53 3.05 -12.22
N VAL A 111 -14.78 3.98 -12.84
CA VAL A 111 -13.88 4.89 -12.11
C VAL A 111 -14.66 6.03 -11.45
N ALA A 112 -15.62 6.63 -12.13
CA ALA A 112 -16.44 7.69 -11.57
C ALA A 112 -17.23 7.25 -10.31
N SER A 113 -17.61 5.98 -10.23
CA SER A 113 -18.24 5.38 -9.05
C SER A 113 -17.27 4.97 -7.95
N GLY A 114 -15.95 5.05 -8.18
CA GLY A 114 -14.92 4.66 -7.23
C GLY A 114 -14.63 3.16 -7.17
N ASN A 115 -15.27 2.34 -8.02
CA ASN A 115 -15.05 0.89 -8.04
C ASN A 115 -13.69 0.49 -8.63
N SER A 116 -13.10 1.34 -9.47
CA SER A 116 -11.73 1.24 -9.98
C SER A 116 -11.03 2.57 -9.83
N GLN A 117 -9.70 2.55 -9.71
CA GLN A 117 -8.91 3.76 -9.48
C GLN A 117 -8.41 4.40 -10.78
N MET A 118 -8.36 3.62 -11.85
CA MET A 118 -7.82 4.08 -13.13
C MET A 118 -8.64 3.50 -14.30
N TYR A 119 -8.80 4.27 -15.37
CA TYR A 119 -9.20 3.71 -16.64
C TYR A 119 -8.17 4.05 -17.73
N HIS A 120 -8.13 3.21 -18.74
CA HIS A 120 -7.34 3.42 -19.94
C HIS A 120 -8.27 3.35 -21.16
N GLY A 121 -8.62 4.51 -21.67
CA GLY A 121 -9.59 4.69 -22.74
C GLY A 121 -9.32 5.96 -23.54
N ALA A 122 -10.06 6.15 -24.62
CA ALA A 122 -10.04 7.41 -25.37
C ALA A 122 -11.27 8.23 -24.97
N ASP A 123 -11.04 9.43 -24.49
CA ASP A 123 -12.07 10.27 -23.86
C ASP A 123 -13.24 10.59 -24.79
N TYR A 124 -13.01 10.65 -26.10
CA TYR A 124 -14.08 10.87 -27.08
C TYR A 124 -15.17 9.79 -27.07
N TYR A 125 -14.95 8.65 -26.46
CA TYR A 125 -16.01 7.64 -26.29
C TYR A 125 -17.15 8.17 -25.39
N TRP A 126 -16.88 9.13 -24.55
CA TRP A 126 -17.82 9.71 -23.58
C TRP A 126 -18.28 11.14 -23.88
N VAL A 127 -18.15 11.60 -25.14
CA VAL A 127 -18.67 12.91 -25.57
C VAL A 127 -20.16 13.13 -25.28
N LYS A 128 -20.93 12.04 -25.13
CA LYS A 128 -22.33 12.13 -24.71
C LYS A 128 -22.48 12.54 -23.24
N LYS A 129 -21.46 12.31 -22.40
CA LYS A 129 -21.44 12.75 -21.00
C LYS A 129 -21.05 14.20 -20.92
N HIS A 130 -19.98 14.59 -21.61
CA HIS A 130 -19.57 15.98 -21.74
C HIS A 130 -18.86 16.21 -23.09
N PRO A 131 -19.29 17.23 -23.88
CA PRO A 131 -18.71 17.47 -25.21
C PRO A 131 -17.21 17.75 -25.20
N ALA A 132 -16.67 18.34 -24.13
CA ALA A 132 -15.26 18.66 -24.01
C ALA A 132 -14.34 17.44 -24.07
N PHE A 133 -14.80 16.24 -23.71
CA PHE A 133 -14.02 15.02 -23.85
C PHE A 133 -13.52 14.75 -25.28
N GLY A 134 -14.21 15.29 -26.28
CA GLY A 134 -13.78 15.20 -27.67
C GLY A 134 -12.51 15.99 -28.00
N TYR A 135 -12.10 16.95 -27.17
CA TYR A 135 -10.95 17.82 -27.46
C TYR A 135 -9.63 17.30 -26.86
N PHE A 136 -9.67 16.36 -25.93
CA PHE A 136 -8.47 15.85 -25.25
C PHE A 136 -7.84 14.62 -25.90
N THR A 137 -8.35 14.20 -27.02
CA THR A 137 -7.84 13.06 -27.79
C THR A 137 -7.62 13.42 -29.27
N ALA A 138 -8.14 12.65 -30.20
CA ALA A 138 -7.94 12.86 -31.63
C ALA A 138 -9.02 13.78 -32.22
N VAL A 139 -8.67 15.03 -32.47
CA VAL A 139 -9.53 15.98 -33.20
C VAL A 139 -9.12 15.94 -34.66
N PRO A 140 -10.04 15.68 -35.62
CA PRO A 140 -9.71 15.75 -37.04
C PRO A 140 -9.14 17.13 -37.42
N PHE A 141 -8.01 17.14 -38.11
CA PHE A 141 -7.26 18.35 -38.44
C PHE A 141 -6.78 19.21 -37.26
N GLY A 142 -6.85 18.67 -36.04
CA GLY A 142 -6.34 19.29 -34.82
C GLY A 142 -4.84 19.04 -34.61
N PHE A 143 -4.42 19.07 -33.38
CA PHE A 143 -3.02 18.88 -33.00
C PHE A 143 -2.48 17.51 -33.42
N THR A 144 -1.23 17.48 -33.81
CA THR A 144 -0.44 16.25 -33.89
C THR A 144 -0.22 15.70 -32.47
N TYR A 145 0.23 14.45 -32.37
CA TYR A 145 0.56 13.84 -31.09
C TYR A 145 1.54 14.68 -30.24
N ALA A 146 2.57 15.23 -30.87
CA ALA A 146 3.57 16.05 -30.19
C ALA A 146 2.97 17.38 -29.70
N GLU A 147 2.15 18.04 -30.52
CA GLU A 147 1.48 19.28 -30.15
C GLU A 147 0.43 19.06 -29.06
N MET A 148 -0.33 17.97 -29.11
CA MET A 148 -1.29 17.61 -28.06
C MET A 148 -0.57 17.42 -26.71
N ASN A 149 0.55 16.71 -26.70
CA ASN A 149 1.35 16.55 -25.48
C ASN A 149 1.94 17.87 -24.98
N ALA A 150 2.37 18.75 -25.89
CA ALA A 150 2.89 20.06 -25.52
C ALA A 150 1.78 20.95 -24.95
N TRP A 151 0.61 20.94 -25.56
CA TRP A 151 -0.55 21.67 -25.07
C TRP A 151 -0.98 21.19 -23.67
N LEU A 152 -1.13 19.89 -23.48
CA LEU A 152 -1.50 19.33 -22.18
C LEU A 152 -0.49 19.69 -21.08
N LYS A 153 0.82 19.60 -21.36
CA LYS A 153 1.85 19.80 -20.35
C LYS A 153 2.26 21.23 -20.09
N PHE A 154 2.17 22.12 -21.09
CA PHE A 154 2.82 23.42 -21.05
C PHE A 154 1.93 24.59 -21.47
N ALA A 155 0.72 24.33 -21.95
CA ALA A 155 -0.13 25.38 -22.51
C ALA A 155 -1.58 25.33 -22.00
N GLY A 156 -1.77 24.86 -20.75
CA GLY A 156 -3.05 24.94 -20.05
C GLY A 156 -4.02 23.80 -20.33
N GLY A 157 -3.65 22.83 -21.15
CA GLY A 157 -4.54 21.71 -21.48
C GLY A 157 -4.88 20.84 -20.27
N GLN A 158 -3.91 20.61 -19.37
CA GLN A 158 -4.14 19.84 -18.14
C GLN A 158 -5.09 20.57 -17.17
N GLU A 159 -4.94 21.89 -17.04
CA GLU A 159 -5.80 22.72 -16.20
C GLU A 159 -7.26 22.63 -16.64
N LEU A 160 -7.51 22.72 -17.97
CA LEU A 160 -8.85 22.56 -18.55
C LEU A 160 -9.41 21.14 -18.38
N TRP A 161 -8.54 20.12 -18.36
CA TRP A 161 -8.93 18.75 -18.07
C TRP A 161 -9.37 18.59 -16.61
N ASP A 162 -8.63 19.19 -15.67
CA ASP A 162 -8.88 19.09 -14.23
C ASP A 162 -10.17 19.84 -13.82
N GLU A 163 -10.69 20.75 -14.66
CA GLU A 163 -11.97 21.44 -14.47
C GLU A 163 -13.19 20.63 -14.94
N LEU A 164 -12.98 19.50 -15.65
CA LEU A 164 -14.05 18.68 -16.24
C LEU A 164 -14.60 17.66 -15.23
#